data_f06fb94a215e2bd1583b56b99dd19be6
#
_entry.id   f06fb94a215e2bd1583b56b99dd19be6
#
_cell.length_a   1.000
_cell.length_b   1.000
_cell.length_c   1.000
_cell.angle_alpha   90.00
_cell.angle_beta   90.00
_cell.angle_gamma   90.00
#
_symmetry.space_group_name_H-M   'P 1'
#
loop_
_entity.id
_entity.type
_entity.pdbx_description
1 polymer ?
#
loop_
_entity_poly.entity_id
_entity_poly.type
_entity_poly.pdbx_seq_one_letter_code
_entity_poly.pdbx_strand_id
1 'polypeptide(L)'
;MSNYLFAMGLTSIIENIQASLPMISDECTIGKHSESISYLIVERKQSNQEKSIHCVDNELGGKENFFFKGWINDHDKKSISLGAKGFREYCISHEGKTLTTSPLNVEGSFVLSAWDEEKLLIQNDLFSLFPVVYFSTPNLVVASDSLFVLSKIRKSLGLPCTLNKNVVYSRAWTHGLACAVMSDETMVKGINLLTPGSHISVDLKQLDSKRFMMLRPSAVKTIKCNVKSLFTHGNLSYEEALIEGVRQLRGSISAIMKLDDVRVKFGLSGGLDSRLLLALLLKNPKWMDRVDITSSTHPSRSKDFEIVTELAQKFNFEFNNSNQSFDRKEETGISPIRVTNSFGLWVLASMGLFDMMYLYRSYWPSPVVIEMGGHGAEIIKGTFSETKLTDILHIRPRR
;
A
#
# COMPACT_ATOMS: atom_id res chain seq x y z
N MET A 1 2.57 14.25 5.08
CA MET A 1 3.19 14.36 3.75
C MET A 1 2.73 13.18 2.93
N SER A 2 2.62 13.33 1.62
CA SER A 2 2.23 12.26 0.70
C SER A 2 3.48 11.56 0.18
N ASN A 3 3.41 10.25 -0.09
CA ASN A 3 4.46 9.56 -0.81
C ASN A 3 4.29 9.70 -2.32
N TYR A 4 3.06 9.96 -2.76
CA TYR A 4 2.74 10.21 -4.17
C TYR A 4 1.44 10.99 -4.32
N LEU A 5 1.34 11.67 -5.44
CA LEU A 5 0.12 12.23 -6.01
C LEU A 5 0.11 11.93 -7.50
N PHE A 6 -0.99 11.40 -7.98
CA PHE A 6 -1.29 11.25 -9.40
C PHE A 6 -2.54 12.04 -9.74
N ALA A 7 -2.48 12.86 -10.77
CA ALA A 7 -3.65 13.57 -11.28
C ALA A 7 -3.66 13.52 -12.81
N MET A 8 -4.82 13.35 -13.42
CA MET A 8 -5.02 13.42 -14.87
C MET A 8 -6.33 14.14 -15.17
N GLY A 9 -6.28 15.10 -16.06
CA GLY A 9 -7.43 15.92 -16.41
C GLY A 9 -7.12 17.02 -17.39
N LEU A 10 -8.05 17.98 -17.56
CA LEU A 10 -7.82 19.12 -18.45
C LEU A 10 -6.54 19.87 -18.07
N THR A 11 -5.74 20.22 -19.06
CA THR A 11 -4.43 20.86 -18.88
C THR A 11 -4.51 22.08 -17.96
N SER A 12 -5.51 22.95 -18.14
CA SER A 12 -5.67 24.14 -17.29
C SER A 12 -5.96 23.80 -15.82
N ILE A 13 -6.64 22.68 -15.54
CA ILE A 13 -6.88 22.21 -14.17
C ILE A 13 -5.60 21.65 -13.57
N ILE A 14 -4.83 20.88 -14.33
CA ILE A 14 -3.55 20.32 -13.90
C ILE A 14 -2.55 21.43 -13.56
N GLU A 15 -2.46 22.46 -14.38
CA GLU A 15 -1.61 23.65 -14.13
C GLU A 15 -2.04 24.38 -12.84
N ASN A 16 -3.34 24.53 -12.59
CA ASN A 16 -3.86 25.12 -11.36
C ASN A 16 -3.51 24.26 -10.12
N ILE A 17 -3.64 22.94 -10.22
CA ILE A 17 -3.22 22.04 -9.15
C ILE A 17 -1.74 22.21 -8.86
N GLN A 18 -0.88 22.21 -9.88
CA GLN A 18 0.55 22.39 -9.72
C GLN A 18 0.87 23.71 -9.00
N ALA A 19 0.27 24.81 -9.44
CA ALA A 19 0.48 26.13 -8.84
C ALA A 19 0.02 26.20 -7.37
N SER A 20 -0.98 25.40 -6.99
CA SER A 20 -1.55 25.39 -5.64
C SER A 20 -0.79 24.49 -4.65
N LEU A 21 0.02 23.57 -5.16
CA LEU A 21 0.84 22.71 -4.31
C LEU A 21 2.01 23.56 -3.78
N PRO A 22 2.13 23.75 -2.45
CA PRO A 22 3.32 24.38 -1.91
C PRO A 22 4.50 23.51 -2.37
N MET A 23 5.60 24.17 -2.77
CA MET A 23 6.84 23.52 -3.16
C MET A 23 7.26 22.51 -2.10
N ILE A 24 6.69 21.34 -2.20
CA ILE A 24 7.20 20.17 -1.53
C ILE A 24 8.45 19.85 -2.34
N SER A 25 9.58 19.66 -1.70
CA SER A 25 10.91 19.38 -2.30
C SER A 25 10.94 18.07 -3.11
N ASP A 26 9.84 17.74 -3.75
CA ASP A 26 9.56 16.45 -4.34
C ASP A 26 9.66 16.56 -5.85
N GLU A 27 9.94 15.48 -6.52
CA GLU A 27 9.96 15.45 -7.96
C GLU A 27 8.53 15.65 -8.49
N CYS A 28 8.37 16.66 -9.31
CA CYS A 28 7.12 16.96 -9.99
C CYS A 28 7.29 16.70 -11.48
N THR A 29 6.54 15.79 -12.02
CA THR A 29 6.52 15.47 -13.45
C THR A 29 5.18 15.85 -14.02
N ILE A 30 5.19 16.71 -15.05
CA ILE A 30 4.00 17.02 -15.85
C ILE A 30 4.24 16.50 -17.24
N GLY A 31 3.24 15.82 -17.78
CA GLY A 31 3.25 15.37 -19.16
C GLY A 31 1.93 15.66 -19.85
N LYS A 32 1.99 15.79 -21.16
CA LYS A 32 0.80 15.88 -22.02
C LYS A 32 0.38 14.48 -22.43
N HIS A 33 -0.91 14.22 -22.31
CA HIS A 33 -1.53 13.03 -22.86
C HIS A 33 -2.13 13.33 -24.25
N SER A 34 -2.85 14.45 -24.38
CA SER A 34 -3.39 14.99 -25.62
C SER A 34 -3.24 16.52 -25.64
N GLU A 35 -3.81 17.20 -26.62
CA GLU A 35 -3.79 18.65 -26.68
C GLU A 35 -4.49 19.29 -25.46
N SER A 36 -5.52 18.63 -24.93
CA SER A 36 -6.36 19.15 -23.85
C SER A 36 -6.19 18.46 -22.52
N ILE A 37 -5.62 17.23 -22.51
CA ILE A 37 -5.41 16.44 -21.29
C ILE A 37 -3.93 16.39 -20.93
N SER A 38 -3.66 16.68 -19.66
CA SER A 38 -2.34 16.53 -19.05
C SER A 38 -2.42 15.65 -17.81
N TYR A 39 -1.27 15.11 -17.42
CA TYR A 39 -1.10 14.44 -16.12
C TYR A 39 -0.05 15.13 -15.26
N LEU A 40 -0.22 15.01 -13.98
CA LEU A 40 0.70 15.48 -12.94
C LEU A 40 1.03 14.32 -12.02
N ILE A 41 2.32 14.07 -11.82
CA ILE A 41 2.81 13.15 -10.81
C ILE A 41 3.74 13.91 -9.90
N VAL A 42 3.44 13.88 -8.62
CA VAL A 42 4.31 14.38 -7.56
C VAL A 42 4.69 13.22 -6.69
N GLU A 43 5.97 13.01 -6.51
CA GLU A 43 6.46 11.92 -5.68
C GLU A 43 7.60 12.38 -4.77
N ARG A 44 7.69 11.74 -3.62
CA ARG A 44 8.77 12.01 -2.70
C ARG A 44 10.06 11.42 -3.28
N LYS A 45 11.07 12.26 -3.42
CA LYS A 45 12.41 11.85 -3.88
C LYS A 45 13.03 10.92 -2.84
N GLN A 46 13.34 9.72 -3.26
CA GLN A 46 14.21 8.82 -2.51
C GLN A 46 15.58 8.86 -3.19
N SER A 47 16.62 9.02 -2.38
CA SER A 47 18.00 9.31 -2.78
C SER A 47 18.60 8.21 -3.63
N ASN A 48 18.20 7.69 -4.62
CA ASN A 48 18.76 6.73 -5.60
C ASN A 48 17.68 6.02 -6.43
N GLN A 49 16.46 6.55 -6.50
CA GLN A 49 15.42 5.91 -7.32
C GLN A 49 15.37 6.53 -8.71
N GLU A 50 15.31 5.63 -9.68
CA GLU A 50 14.95 5.93 -11.06
C GLU A 50 13.51 6.50 -11.12
N LYS A 51 13.18 7.13 -12.26
CA LYS A 51 11.85 7.68 -12.50
C LYS A 51 10.77 6.61 -12.29
N SER A 52 9.68 6.99 -11.63
CA SER A 52 8.53 6.10 -11.37
C SER A 52 7.55 6.00 -12.56
N ILE A 53 7.89 6.65 -13.69
CA ILE A 53 7.10 6.63 -14.93
C ILE A 53 7.90 5.90 -16.00
N HIS A 54 7.26 4.92 -16.61
CA HIS A 54 7.80 4.16 -17.73
C HIS A 54 6.72 3.90 -18.79
N CYS A 55 7.18 3.39 -19.93
CA CYS A 55 6.32 2.95 -21.03
C CYS A 55 6.62 1.49 -21.34
N VAL A 56 5.60 0.74 -21.69
CA VAL A 56 5.69 -0.63 -22.20
C VAL A 56 4.83 -0.77 -23.45
N ASP A 57 5.24 -1.65 -24.35
CA ASP A 57 4.42 -2.03 -25.47
C ASP A 57 3.36 -3.04 -25.01
N ASN A 58 2.12 -2.89 -25.51
CA ASN A 58 1.03 -3.83 -25.21
C ASN A 58 0.86 -4.85 -26.34
N GLU A 59 0.05 -5.89 -26.10
CA GLU A 59 -0.23 -6.97 -27.06
C GLU A 59 -0.76 -6.49 -28.40
N LEU A 60 -1.42 -5.36 -28.42
CA LEU A 60 -2.04 -4.78 -29.62
C LEU A 60 -1.06 -3.90 -30.42
N GLY A 61 0.21 -3.85 -30.02
CA GLY A 61 1.25 -3.02 -30.65
C GLY A 61 1.15 -1.54 -30.27
N GLY A 62 0.28 -1.18 -29.32
CA GLY A 62 0.19 0.15 -28.73
C GLY A 62 1.18 0.35 -27.58
N LYS A 63 1.31 1.59 -27.14
CA LYS A 63 2.14 1.96 -25.99
C LYS A 63 1.27 2.30 -24.81
N GLU A 64 1.60 1.73 -23.66
CA GLU A 64 1.00 2.06 -22.38
C GLU A 64 2.03 2.76 -21.49
N ASN A 65 1.66 3.91 -20.98
CA ASN A 65 2.43 4.59 -19.96
C ASN A 65 1.95 4.13 -18.58
N PHE A 66 2.84 4.11 -17.63
CA PHE A 66 2.46 3.82 -16.26
C PHE A 66 3.29 4.59 -15.25
N PHE A 67 2.69 4.87 -14.12
CA PHE A 67 3.28 5.24 -12.85
C PHE A 67 3.13 4.06 -11.90
N PHE A 68 4.23 3.63 -11.31
CA PHE A 68 4.24 2.52 -10.37
C PHE A 68 5.07 2.86 -9.14
N LYS A 69 4.55 2.55 -7.97
CA LYS A 69 5.26 2.66 -6.71
C LYS A 69 4.95 1.47 -5.82
N GLY A 70 5.99 0.91 -5.23
CA GLY A 70 5.87 -0.29 -4.39
C GLY A 70 6.65 -1.48 -4.94
N TRP A 71 6.14 -2.67 -4.69
CA TRP A 71 6.74 -3.93 -5.11
C TRP A 71 5.67 -4.98 -5.42
N ILE A 72 6.03 -5.93 -6.26
CA ILE A 72 5.23 -7.13 -6.56
C ILE A 72 6.08 -8.38 -6.41
N ASN A 73 5.44 -9.48 -6.04
CA ASN A 73 6.04 -10.81 -5.95
C ASN A 73 5.70 -11.60 -7.23
N ASP A 74 6.72 -11.91 -7.99
CA ASP A 74 6.60 -12.79 -9.16
C ASP A 74 6.83 -14.23 -8.72
N HIS A 75 5.76 -14.96 -8.45
CA HIS A 75 5.83 -16.35 -8.01
C HIS A 75 6.42 -17.28 -9.06
N ASP A 76 6.22 -17.01 -10.35
CA ASP A 76 6.72 -17.85 -11.43
C ASP A 76 8.24 -17.76 -11.52
N LYS A 77 8.78 -16.56 -11.40
CA LYS A 77 10.23 -16.32 -11.41
C LYS A 77 10.88 -16.41 -10.04
N LYS A 78 10.09 -16.53 -8.98
CA LYS A 78 10.56 -16.47 -7.58
C LYS A 78 11.44 -15.24 -7.35
N SER A 79 10.94 -14.08 -7.77
CA SER A 79 11.61 -12.80 -7.68
C SER A 79 10.67 -11.70 -7.23
N ILE A 80 11.25 -10.66 -6.64
CA ILE A 80 10.51 -9.45 -6.28
C ILE A 80 10.91 -8.34 -7.25
N SER A 81 9.90 -7.74 -7.87
CA SER A 81 10.08 -6.56 -8.71
C SER A 81 9.85 -5.31 -7.87
N LEU A 82 10.92 -4.51 -7.68
CA LEU A 82 10.89 -3.29 -6.87
C LEU A 82 10.78 -2.06 -7.76
N GLY A 83 9.89 -1.14 -7.41
CA GLY A 83 9.73 0.13 -8.09
C GLY A 83 9.32 0.00 -9.55
N ALA A 84 9.30 1.11 -10.26
CA ALA A 84 8.79 1.16 -11.61
C ALA A 84 9.69 0.43 -12.63
N LYS A 85 11.00 0.42 -12.41
CA LYS A 85 11.93 -0.36 -13.27
C LYS A 85 11.67 -1.86 -13.16
N GLY A 86 11.64 -2.37 -11.93
CA GLY A 86 11.34 -3.79 -11.71
C GLY A 86 9.96 -4.18 -12.22
N PHE A 87 8.97 -3.29 -12.08
CA PHE A 87 7.65 -3.50 -12.64
C PHE A 87 7.67 -3.51 -14.18
N ARG A 88 8.44 -2.64 -14.82
CA ARG A 88 8.64 -2.67 -16.28
C ARG A 88 9.23 -3.99 -16.76
N GLU A 89 10.26 -4.48 -16.06
CA GLU A 89 10.89 -5.78 -16.36
C GLU A 89 9.88 -6.94 -16.18
N TYR A 90 9.02 -6.85 -15.16
CA TYR A 90 7.91 -7.78 -14.97
C TYR A 90 6.96 -7.76 -16.17
N CYS A 91 6.49 -6.59 -16.60
CA CYS A 91 5.58 -6.45 -17.75
C CYS A 91 6.19 -7.04 -19.03
N ILE A 92 7.45 -6.73 -19.34
CA ILE A 92 8.16 -7.25 -20.53
C ILE A 92 8.27 -8.78 -20.48
N SER A 93 8.43 -9.34 -19.31
CA SER A 93 8.62 -10.78 -19.14
C SER A 93 7.31 -11.59 -19.09
N HIS A 94 6.18 -10.92 -18.94
CA HIS A 94 4.83 -11.49 -18.97
C HIS A 94 4.08 -10.88 -20.15
N GLU A 95 4.63 -11.11 -21.35
CA GLU A 95 4.09 -10.61 -22.61
C GLU A 95 2.58 -10.79 -22.67
N GLY A 96 1.90 -9.76 -23.13
CA GLY A 96 0.50 -9.86 -23.51
C GLY A 96 -0.50 -9.27 -22.51
N LYS A 97 -0.11 -8.70 -21.40
CA LYS A 97 -1.06 -8.05 -20.48
C LYS A 97 -1.22 -6.57 -20.81
N THR A 98 -2.41 -6.18 -21.21
CA THR A 98 -2.79 -4.78 -21.35
C THR A 98 -3.12 -4.23 -19.95
N LEU A 99 -2.31 -3.30 -19.45
CA LEU A 99 -2.42 -2.74 -18.09
C LEU A 99 -3.68 -1.91 -17.89
N THR A 100 -4.18 -1.28 -18.98
CA THR A 100 -5.33 -0.37 -18.92
C THR A 100 -6.69 -1.08 -18.96
N THR A 101 -6.72 -2.36 -19.35
CA THR A 101 -7.97 -3.12 -19.51
C THR A 101 -8.20 -4.17 -18.45
N SER A 102 -7.13 -4.69 -17.85
CA SER A 102 -7.21 -5.76 -16.87
C SER A 102 -6.40 -5.41 -15.62
N PRO A 103 -7.05 -5.32 -14.46
CA PRO A 103 -6.33 -5.08 -13.22
C PRO A 103 -5.35 -6.23 -12.95
N LEU A 104 -4.21 -5.89 -12.39
CA LEU A 104 -3.21 -6.86 -11.98
C LEU A 104 -3.73 -7.66 -10.78
N ASN A 105 -3.69 -8.97 -10.90
CA ASN A 105 -3.95 -9.89 -9.79
C ASN A 105 -2.62 -10.53 -9.36
N VAL A 106 -1.81 -9.74 -8.68
CA VAL A 106 -0.47 -10.14 -8.21
C VAL A 106 -0.32 -9.81 -6.74
N GLU A 107 0.48 -10.61 -6.05
CA GLU A 107 0.86 -10.35 -4.67
C GLU A 107 1.85 -9.18 -4.61
N GLY A 108 1.69 -8.32 -3.62
CA GLY A 108 2.59 -7.19 -3.44
C GLY A 108 2.02 -6.11 -2.54
N SER A 109 2.71 -4.99 -2.52
CA SER A 109 2.21 -3.74 -1.93
C SER A 109 2.56 -2.61 -2.89
N PHE A 110 1.57 -2.10 -3.60
CA PHE A 110 1.81 -1.16 -4.70
C PHE A 110 0.62 -0.25 -5.00
N VAL A 111 0.92 0.82 -5.70
CA VAL A 111 -0.03 1.61 -6.50
C VAL A 111 0.43 1.61 -7.95
N LEU A 112 -0.53 1.42 -8.85
CA LEU A 112 -0.36 1.50 -10.29
C LEU A 112 -1.36 2.49 -10.86
N SER A 113 -0.88 3.42 -11.69
CA SER A 113 -1.71 4.18 -12.62
C SER A 113 -1.19 3.90 -14.02
N ALA A 114 -1.95 3.22 -14.85
CA ALA A 114 -1.59 2.87 -16.21
C ALA A 114 -2.55 3.54 -17.21
N TRP A 115 -2.02 4.09 -18.30
CA TRP A 115 -2.84 4.76 -19.30
C TRP A 115 -2.30 4.57 -20.72
N ASP A 116 -3.22 4.48 -21.65
CA ASP A 116 -3.02 4.51 -23.09
C ASP A 116 -3.75 5.72 -23.70
N GLU A 117 -3.99 5.72 -24.99
CA GLU A 117 -4.69 6.82 -25.70
C GLU A 117 -6.16 6.99 -25.27
N GLU A 118 -6.80 5.93 -24.78
CA GLU A 118 -8.24 5.90 -24.54
C GLU A 118 -8.61 5.77 -23.06
N LYS A 119 -7.79 5.06 -22.29
CA LYS A 119 -8.14 4.60 -20.94
C LYS A 119 -7.06 4.93 -19.93
N LEU A 120 -7.51 5.14 -18.71
CA LEU A 120 -6.67 5.16 -17.52
C LEU A 120 -7.23 4.15 -16.51
N LEU A 121 -6.35 3.34 -15.96
CA LEU A 121 -6.64 2.46 -14.85
C LEU A 121 -5.79 2.87 -13.64
N ILE A 122 -6.42 3.02 -12.47
CA ILE A 122 -5.72 3.23 -11.19
C ILE A 122 -6.10 2.09 -10.25
N GLN A 123 -5.11 1.39 -9.72
CA GLN A 123 -5.32 0.33 -8.75
C GLN A 123 -4.26 0.34 -7.65
N ASN A 124 -4.57 -0.30 -6.57
CA ASN A 124 -3.63 -0.67 -5.51
C ASN A 124 -3.53 -2.20 -5.39
N ASP A 125 -2.67 -2.64 -4.47
CA ASP A 125 -2.55 -4.06 -4.16
C ASP A 125 -3.86 -4.65 -3.60
N LEU A 126 -3.95 -5.97 -3.64
CA LEU A 126 -5.14 -6.73 -3.28
C LEU A 126 -5.67 -6.44 -1.87
N PHE A 127 -4.78 -6.14 -0.93
CA PHE A 127 -5.14 -5.87 0.46
C PHE A 127 -5.16 -4.38 0.80
N SER A 128 -4.90 -3.50 -0.17
CA SER A 128 -4.75 -2.04 0.02
C SER A 128 -3.69 -1.69 1.07
N LEU A 129 -2.62 -2.48 1.15
CA LEU A 129 -1.46 -2.17 1.99
C LEU A 129 -0.80 -0.86 1.54
N PHE A 130 -0.89 -0.56 0.24
CA PHE A 130 -0.56 0.74 -0.31
C PHE A 130 -1.85 1.55 -0.47
N PRO A 131 -2.16 2.47 0.45
CA PRO A 131 -3.46 3.14 0.45
C PRO A 131 -3.61 4.08 -0.74
N VAL A 132 -4.80 4.10 -1.32
CA VAL A 132 -5.21 5.03 -2.38
C VAL A 132 -6.48 5.72 -1.95
N VAL A 133 -6.40 7.03 -1.70
CA VAL A 133 -7.56 7.91 -1.60
C VAL A 133 -7.70 8.68 -2.89
N TYR A 134 -8.92 8.94 -3.33
CA TYR A 134 -9.16 9.59 -4.62
C TYR A 134 -10.40 10.45 -4.61
N PHE A 135 -10.45 11.40 -5.52
CA PHE A 135 -11.67 12.05 -5.95
C PHE A 135 -11.67 12.27 -7.46
N SER A 136 -12.85 12.46 -8.00
CA SER A 136 -13.01 12.80 -9.42
C SER A 136 -14.04 13.90 -9.62
N THR A 137 -13.87 14.59 -10.74
CA THR A 137 -14.85 15.50 -11.34
C THR A 137 -15.07 15.08 -12.80
N PRO A 138 -15.99 15.66 -13.54
CA PRO A 138 -16.15 15.33 -14.96
C PRO A 138 -14.85 15.44 -15.79
N ASN A 139 -13.92 16.31 -15.39
CA ASN A 139 -12.73 16.67 -16.17
C ASN A 139 -11.41 16.39 -15.42
N LEU A 140 -11.46 15.62 -14.33
CA LEU A 140 -10.29 15.41 -13.50
C LEU A 140 -10.46 14.14 -12.67
N VAL A 141 -9.39 13.35 -12.55
CA VAL A 141 -9.21 12.32 -11.52
C VAL A 141 -7.93 12.59 -10.76
N VAL A 142 -7.98 12.46 -9.44
CA VAL A 142 -6.83 12.65 -8.54
C VAL A 142 -6.78 11.51 -7.55
N ALA A 143 -5.60 10.90 -7.40
CA ALA A 143 -5.32 9.83 -6.46
C ALA A 143 -4.04 10.11 -5.67
N SER A 144 -4.02 9.73 -4.41
CA SER A 144 -2.88 9.92 -3.50
C SER A 144 -2.99 8.95 -2.32
N ASP A 145 -1.94 8.82 -1.55
CA ASP A 145 -1.98 8.19 -0.22
C ASP A 145 -2.34 9.19 0.89
N SER A 146 -2.60 10.45 0.56
CA SER A 146 -2.81 11.53 1.53
C SER A 146 -4.16 12.22 1.38
N LEU A 147 -5.05 11.96 2.32
CA LEU A 147 -6.33 12.69 2.44
C LEU A 147 -6.13 14.21 2.59
N PHE A 148 -5.05 14.61 3.27
CA PHE A 148 -4.72 16.02 3.48
C PHE A 148 -4.34 16.72 2.16
N VAL A 149 -3.51 16.08 1.32
CA VAL A 149 -3.12 16.63 0.02
C VAL A 149 -4.36 16.78 -0.88
N LEU A 150 -5.21 15.74 -0.94
CA LEU A 150 -6.42 15.80 -1.73
C LEU A 150 -7.40 16.87 -1.23
N SER A 151 -7.49 17.05 0.08
CA SER A 151 -8.33 18.11 0.66
C SER A 151 -7.84 19.51 0.27
N LYS A 152 -6.53 19.73 0.25
CA LYS A 152 -5.93 21.00 -0.23
C LYS A 152 -6.22 21.22 -1.70
N ILE A 153 -6.04 20.21 -2.55
CA ILE A 153 -6.32 20.30 -3.98
C ILE A 153 -7.81 20.60 -4.21
N ARG A 154 -8.73 19.90 -3.54
CA ARG A 154 -10.15 20.20 -3.63
C ARG A 154 -10.45 21.65 -3.28
N LYS A 155 -9.85 22.15 -2.20
CA LYS A 155 -10.03 23.54 -1.75
C LYS A 155 -9.48 24.54 -2.79
N SER A 156 -8.31 24.28 -3.38
CA SER A 156 -7.74 25.17 -4.41
C SER A 156 -8.59 25.21 -5.69
N LEU A 157 -9.28 24.12 -6.00
CA LEU A 157 -10.22 24.04 -7.12
C LEU A 157 -11.62 24.61 -6.80
N GLY A 158 -11.84 25.19 -5.63
CA GLY A 158 -13.14 25.69 -5.20
C GLY A 158 -14.17 24.59 -4.91
N LEU A 159 -13.76 23.34 -4.81
CA LEU A 159 -14.64 22.22 -4.52
C LEU A 159 -14.96 22.14 -3.02
N PRO A 160 -16.19 21.73 -2.64
CA PRO A 160 -16.57 21.58 -1.25
C PRO A 160 -15.61 20.63 -0.51
N CYS A 161 -15.12 21.07 0.64
CA CYS A 161 -14.26 20.28 1.52
C CYS A 161 -14.90 20.27 2.92
N THR A 162 -15.96 19.49 3.08
CA THR A 162 -16.75 19.40 4.30
C THR A 162 -16.55 18.08 5.00
N LEU A 163 -16.69 18.09 6.32
CA LEU A 163 -16.56 16.90 7.14
C LEU A 163 -17.71 15.92 6.87
N ASN A 164 -17.38 14.66 6.65
CA ASN A 164 -18.35 13.57 6.59
C ASN A 164 -18.68 13.10 8.01
N LYS A 165 -19.71 13.73 8.60
CA LYS A 165 -20.09 13.45 10.00
C LYS A 165 -20.43 11.99 10.23
N ASN A 166 -21.05 11.30 9.27
CA ASN A 166 -21.41 9.90 9.41
C ASN A 166 -20.17 9.01 9.59
N VAL A 167 -19.14 9.22 8.77
CA VAL A 167 -17.88 8.50 8.88
C VAL A 167 -17.16 8.83 10.19
N VAL A 168 -17.14 10.09 10.60
CA VAL A 168 -16.52 10.50 11.87
C VAL A 168 -17.23 9.86 13.05
N TYR A 169 -18.56 9.91 13.09
CA TYR A 169 -19.33 9.30 14.18
C TYR A 169 -19.20 7.79 14.21
N SER A 170 -19.22 7.12 13.05
CA SER A 170 -19.03 5.66 13.00
C SER A 170 -17.69 5.22 13.57
N ARG A 171 -16.67 6.07 13.49
CA ARG A 171 -15.34 5.80 14.04
C ARG A 171 -15.16 6.19 15.49
N ALA A 172 -15.89 7.21 15.95
CA ALA A 172 -15.83 7.66 17.34
C ALA A 172 -16.43 6.67 18.33
N TRP A 173 -17.21 5.71 17.86
CA TRP A 173 -18.14 4.94 18.70
C TRP A 173 -17.60 3.69 19.31
N THR A 174 -16.38 3.23 18.93
CA THR A 174 -16.07 1.86 19.33
C THR A 174 -14.61 1.57 19.56
N HIS A 175 -14.32 0.95 20.67
CA HIS A 175 -13.17 0.10 20.84
C HIS A 175 -13.38 -1.21 20.02
N GLY A 176 -12.45 -1.57 19.19
CA GLY A 176 -12.40 -2.83 18.47
C GLY A 176 -12.90 -2.78 17.03
N LEU A 177 -14.20 -2.80 16.79
CA LEU A 177 -14.76 -2.79 15.42
C LEU A 177 -14.67 -1.44 14.73
N ALA A 178 -14.50 -0.34 15.46
CA ALA A 178 -14.42 1.00 14.92
C ALA A 178 -13.13 1.32 14.18
N CYS A 179 -12.10 0.54 14.40
CA CYS A 179 -10.89 0.63 13.59
C CYS A 179 -11.08 0.03 12.20
N ALA A 180 -12.17 -0.72 11.97
CA ALA A 180 -12.45 -1.29 10.66
C ALA A 180 -12.96 -0.23 9.69
N VAL A 181 -12.45 -0.25 8.47
CA VAL A 181 -12.98 0.55 7.36
C VAL A 181 -14.31 -0.06 6.94
N MET A 182 -15.42 0.58 7.31
CA MET A 182 -16.77 0.09 7.05
C MET A 182 -17.30 0.54 5.68
N SER A 183 -16.67 1.50 5.04
CA SER A 183 -17.07 2.03 3.74
C SER A 183 -15.89 2.61 2.98
N ASP A 184 -16.07 2.86 1.70
CA ASP A 184 -15.13 3.58 0.84
C ASP A 184 -15.15 5.11 1.07
N GLU A 185 -16.06 5.62 1.90
CA GLU A 185 -16.10 7.03 2.23
C GLU A 185 -15.02 7.43 3.24
N THR A 186 -14.44 8.60 3.04
CA THR A 186 -13.48 9.18 4.00
C THR A 186 -14.15 10.21 4.90
N MET A 187 -13.40 10.73 5.88
CA MET A 187 -13.85 11.82 6.74
C MET A 187 -14.11 13.14 5.98
N VAL A 188 -13.65 13.25 4.73
CA VAL A 188 -13.90 14.40 3.86
C VAL A 188 -14.89 13.99 2.78
N LYS A 189 -16.05 14.64 2.72
CA LYS A 189 -17.05 14.37 1.69
C LYS A 189 -16.47 14.54 0.30
N GLY A 190 -16.75 13.56 -0.57
CA GLY A 190 -16.29 13.57 -1.96
C GLY A 190 -14.83 13.19 -2.16
N ILE A 191 -14.15 12.68 -1.12
CA ILE A 191 -12.91 11.92 -1.24
C ILE A 191 -13.20 10.50 -0.77
N ASN A 192 -12.87 9.53 -1.59
CA ASN A 192 -13.12 8.12 -1.33
C ASN A 192 -11.81 7.35 -1.14
N LEU A 193 -11.88 6.22 -0.44
CA LEU A 193 -10.82 5.23 -0.34
C LEU A 193 -11.04 4.17 -1.42
N LEU A 194 -9.99 3.82 -2.14
CA LEU A 194 -10.02 2.66 -3.03
C LEU A 194 -9.93 1.40 -2.17
N THR A 195 -11.02 0.63 -2.18
CA THR A 195 -11.13 -0.57 -1.35
C THR A 195 -10.31 -1.74 -1.92
N PRO A 196 -9.91 -2.72 -1.08
CA PRO A 196 -9.15 -3.89 -1.51
C PRO A 196 -9.71 -4.56 -2.77
N GLY A 197 -8.84 -4.89 -3.72
CA GLY A 197 -9.19 -5.55 -4.98
C GLY A 197 -10.02 -4.71 -5.96
N SER A 198 -10.26 -3.43 -5.65
CA SER A 198 -10.99 -2.52 -6.52
C SER A 198 -10.04 -1.71 -7.40
N HIS A 199 -10.56 -1.16 -8.47
CA HIS A 199 -9.81 -0.26 -9.34
C HIS A 199 -10.69 0.88 -9.89
N ILE A 200 -10.05 1.95 -10.30
CA ILE A 200 -10.68 3.07 -10.98
C ILE A 200 -10.40 2.93 -12.47
N SER A 201 -11.43 2.95 -13.28
CA SER A 201 -11.34 2.99 -14.74
C SER A 201 -11.86 4.33 -15.25
N VAL A 202 -11.08 4.98 -16.11
CA VAL A 202 -11.41 6.29 -16.67
C VAL A 202 -11.39 6.19 -18.19
N ASP A 203 -12.45 6.64 -18.82
CA ASP A 203 -12.51 6.88 -20.25
C ASP A 203 -11.95 8.26 -20.57
N LEU A 204 -10.75 8.31 -21.14
CA LEU A 204 -10.04 9.57 -21.39
C LEU A 204 -10.70 10.40 -22.50
N LYS A 205 -11.39 9.75 -23.46
CA LYS A 205 -12.16 10.47 -24.49
C LYS A 205 -13.35 11.24 -23.88
N GLN A 206 -13.97 10.68 -22.84
CA GLN A 206 -15.05 11.36 -22.13
C GLN A 206 -14.51 12.49 -21.22
N LEU A 207 -13.33 12.29 -20.65
CA LEU A 207 -12.65 13.30 -19.83
C LEU A 207 -12.31 14.56 -20.65
N ASP A 208 -11.94 14.37 -21.92
CA ASP A 208 -11.58 15.44 -22.87
C ASP A 208 -12.78 16.23 -23.43
N SER A 209 -13.98 15.69 -23.33
CA SER A 209 -15.12 16.32 -23.98
C SER A 209 -15.49 17.65 -23.34
N LYS A 210 -15.21 18.76 -24.02
CA LYS A 210 -15.65 20.14 -23.69
C LYS A 210 -17.19 20.33 -23.72
N ARG A 211 -17.97 19.29 -24.04
CA ARG A 211 -19.42 19.36 -24.13
C ARG A 211 -20.05 19.30 -22.75
N PHE A 212 -20.42 20.44 -22.28
CA PHE A 212 -21.36 20.65 -21.19
C PHE A 212 -22.70 20.00 -21.53
N MET A 213 -22.91 18.76 -21.11
CA MET A 213 -24.24 18.15 -21.15
C MET A 213 -24.55 17.47 -19.82
N MET A 214 -25.61 17.95 -19.20
CA MET A 214 -26.10 17.60 -17.84
C MET A 214 -26.48 16.12 -17.60
N LEU A 215 -26.29 15.23 -18.55
CA LEU A 215 -26.79 13.84 -18.47
C LEU A 215 -25.77 12.75 -18.90
N ARG A 216 -24.47 13.02 -18.85
CA ARG A 216 -23.50 11.98 -19.20
C ARG A 216 -23.11 11.13 -18.00
N PRO A 217 -22.98 9.80 -18.18
CA PRO A 217 -22.35 8.95 -17.18
C PRO A 217 -20.96 9.49 -16.88
N SER A 218 -20.54 9.42 -15.62
CA SER A 218 -19.21 9.83 -15.20
C SER A 218 -18.14 9.11 -16.04
N ALA A 219 -17.16 9.84 -16.57
CA ALA A 219 -16.00 9.26 -17.24
C ALA A 219 -15.22 8.33 -16.29
N VAL A 220 -15.37 8.55 -14.98
CA VAL A 220 -14.67 7.81 -13.93
C VAL A 220 -15.62 6.79 -13.32
N LYS A 221 -15.22 5.52 -13.39
CA LYS A 221 -15.97 4.41 -12.77
C LYS A 221 -15.06 3.71 -11.77
N THR A 222 -15.56 3.50 -10.57
CA THR A 222 -14.93 2.61 -9.60
C THR A 222 -15.53 1.22 -9.74
N ILE A 223 -14.70 0.28 -10.12
CA ILE A 223 -15.09 -1.12 -10.28
C ILE A 223 -14.68 -1.83 -8.99
N LYS A 224 -15.68 -2.21 -8.20
CA LYS A 224 -15.47 -2.93 -6.94
C LYS A 224 -15.28 -4.41 -7.24
N CYS A 225 -14.22 -4.98 -6.69
CA CYS A 225 -14.02 -6.42 -6.75
C CYS A 225 -15.09 -7.14 -5.92
N ASN A 226 -15.55 -8.26 -6.44
CA ASN A 226 -16.29 -9.18 -5.61
C ASN A 226 -15.30 -9.95 -4.73
N VAL A 227 -15.17 -9.52 -3.49
CA VAL A 227 -14.23 -10.13 -2.52
C VAL A 227 -14.42 -11.64 -2.41
N LYS A 228 -15.66 -12.15 -2.58
CA LYS A 228 -15.91 -13.59 -2.59
C LYS A 228 -15.22 -14.31 -3.74
N SER A 229 -15.01 -13.68 -4.89
CA SER A 229 -14.31 -14.30 -6.01
C SER A 229 -12.79 -14.38 -5.81
N LEU A 230 -12.24 -13.61 -4.89
CA LEU A 230 -10.82 -13.65 -4.54
C LEU A 230 -10.50 -14.85 -3.62
N PHE A 231 -11.47 -15.33 -2.88
CA PHE A 231 -11.33 -16.42 -1.92
C PHE A 231 -12.16 -17.62 -2.40
N THR A 232 -11.94 -18.05 -3.63
CA THR A 232 -12.51 -19.32 -4.10
C THR A 232 -11.88 -20.46 -3.30
N HIS A 233 -12.73 -21.35 -2.76
CA HIS A 233 -12.24 -22.57 -2.15
C HIS A 233 -11.42 -23.34 -3.20
N GLY A 234 -10.12 -23.46 -2.96
CA GLY A 234 -9.29 -24.36 -3.75
C GLY A 234 -9.79 -25.80 -3.55
N ASN A 235 -9.70 -26.62 -4.59
CA ASN A 235 -10.00 -28.05 -4.49
C ASN A 235 -8.92 -28.86 -3.74
N LEU A 236 -8.08 -28.17 -2.95
CA LEU A 236 -7.00 -28.78 -2.18
C LEU A 236 -7.53 -29.34 -0.87
N SER A 237 -7.10 -30.51 -0.49
CA SER A 237 -7.23 -31.01 0.87
C SER A 237 -6.49 -30.07 1.85
N TYR A 238 -6.79 -30.19 3.13
CA TYR A 238 -6.10 -29.40 4.16
C TYR A 238 -4.58 -29.62 4.13
N GLU A 239 -4.13 -30.83 3.96
CA GLU A 239 -2.72 -31.18 3.88
C GLU A 239 -2.03 -30.59 2.64
N GLU A 240 -2.66 -30.70 1.49
CA GLU A 240 -2.19 -30.09 0.25
C GLU A 240 -2.11 -28.56 0.38
N ALA A 241 -3.12 -27.92 0.99
CA ALA A 241 -3.13 -26.48 1.23
C ALA A 241 -1.99 -26.05 2.18
N LEU A 242 -1.67 -26.84 3.21
CA LEU A 242 -0.51 -26.57 4.08
C LEU A 242 0.82 -26.67 3.33
N ILE A 243 1.00 -27.72 2.53
CA ILE A 243 2.21 -27.92 1.73
C ILE A 243 2.38 -26.75 0.74
N GLU A 244 1.29 -26.38 0.08
CA GLU A 244 1.30 -25.25 -0.88
C GLU A 244 1.59 -23.93 -0.16
N GLY A 245 0.99 -23.66 0.99
CA GLY A 245 1.26 -22.47 1.79
C GLY A 245 2.73 -22.36 2.22
N VAL A 246 3.33 -23.47 2.67
CA VAL A 246 4.77 -23.52 3.00
C VAL A 246 5.62 -23.28 1.75
N ARG A 247 5.23 -23.86 0.61
CA ARG A 247 5.94 -23.67 -0.68
C ARG A 247 5.92 -22.20 -1.11
N GLN A 248 4.77 -21.54 -1.03
CA GLN A 248 4.62 -20.13 -1.39
C GLN A 248 5.42 -19.24 -0.44
N LEU A 249 5.29 -19.45 0.87
CA LEU A 249 6.03 -18.66 1.86
C LEU A 249 7.54 -18.80 1.68
N ARG A 250 8.02 -20.02 1.42
CA ARG A 250 9.45 -20.28 1.10
C ARG A 250 9.85 -19.59 -0.20
N GLY A 251 8.99 -19.59 -1.20
CA GLY A 251 9.19 -18.86 -2.46
C GLY A 251 9.38 -17.37 -2.24
N SER A 252 8.49 -16.74 -1.47
CA SER A 252 8.54 -15.32 -1.13
C SER A 252 9.79 -14.95 -0.34
N ILE A 253 10.17 -15.73 0.66
CA ILE A 253 11.44 -15.53 1.40
C ILE A 253 12.64 -15.65 0.45
N SER A 254 12.66 -16.69 -0.40
CA SER A 254 13.74 -16.87 -1.37
C SER A 254 13.84 -15.69 -2.35
N ALA A 255 12.71 -15.13 -2.76
CA ALA A 255 12.67 -13.95 -3.63
C ALA A 255 13.24 -12.71 -2.93
N ILE A 256 12.88 -12.49 -1.66
CA ILE A 256 13.46 -11.42 -0.84
C ILE A 256 14.99 -11.57 -0.72
N MET A 257 15.44 -12.78 -0.45
CA MET A 257 16.88 -13.05 -0.25
C MET A 257 17.72 -12.99 -1.54
N LYS A 258 17.11 -12.89 -2.70
CA LYS A 258 17.80 -12.64 -3.97
C LYS A 258 18.01 -11.16 -4.27
N LEU A 259 17.34 -10.27 -3.57
CA LEU A 259 17.49 -8.84 -3.78
C LEU A 259 18.89 -8.40 -3.35
N ASP A 260 19.61 -7.78 -4.26
CA ASP A 260 20.90 -7.16 -3.96
C ASP A 260 20.66 -5.83 -3.21
N ASP A 261 21.62 -5.44 -2.37
CA ASP A 261 21.61 -4.18 -1.61
C ASP A 261 20.42 -3.96 -0.67
N VAL A 262 19.72 -5.05 -0.31
CA VAL A 262 18.60 -5.03 0.64
C VAL A 262 19.02 -5.63 1.96
N ARG A 263 18.77 -4.91 3.04
CA ARG A 263 18.87 -5.44 4.41
C ARG A 263 17.53 -6.00 4.85
N VAL A 264 17.55 -7.17 5.45
CA VAL A 264 16.36 -7.79 6.01
C VAL A 264 16.42 -7.69 7.53
N LYS A 265 15.45 -7.01 8.12
CA LYS A 265 15.25 -7.03 9.58
C LYS A 265 14.14 -8.01 9.90
N PHE A 266 14.42 -8.89 10.83
CA PHE A 266 13.48 -9.90 11.25
C PHE A 266 13.12 -9.74 12.73
N GLY A 267 11.87 -9.36 12.99
CA GLY A 267 11.30 -9.28 14.33
C GLY A 267 10.92 -10.67 14.84
N LEU A 268 11.73 -11.24 15.73
CA LEU A 268 11.47 -12.54 16.33
C LEU A 268 10.84 -12.36 17.70
N SER A 269 9.70 -13.01 17.91
CA SER A 269 9.01 -13.12 19.20
C SER A 269 8.91 -14.59 19.64
N GLY A 270 8.42 -14.83 20.85
CA GLY A 270 8.09 -16.17 21.31
C GLY A 270 6.88 -16.81 20.60
N GLY A 271 6.18 -16.07 19.72
CA GLY A 271 5.01 -16.52 18.99
C GLY A 271 5.31 -17.54 17.89
N LEU A 272 4.32 -18.37 17.57
CA LEU A 272 4.43 -19.42 16.54
C LEU A 272 4.74 -18.84 15.14
N ASP A 273 4.19 -17.69 14.82
CA ASP A 273 4.26 -17.10 13.48
C ASP A 273 5.68 -16.68 13.13
N SER A 274 6.34 -15.94 14.01
CA SER A 274 7.73 -15.56 13.82
C SER A 274 8.66 -16.78 13.87
N ARG A 275 8.34 -17.78 14.67
CA ARG A 275 9.11 -19.06 14.69
C ARG A 275 8.99 -19.85 13.39
N LEU A 276 7.82 -19.81 12.70
CA LEU A 276 7.67 -20.41 11.38
C LEU A 276 8.63 -19.76 10.37
N LEU A 277 8.71 -18.43 10.37
CA LEU A 277 9.65 -17.70 9.51
C LEU A 277 11.10 -18.03 9.87
N LEU A 278 11.45 -18.08 11.16
CA LEU A 278 12.77 -18.50 11.62
C LEU A 278 13.11 -19.91 11.12
N ALA A 279 12.19 -20.85 11.22
CA ALA A 279 12.41 -22.23 10.77
C ALA A 279 12.71 -22.32 9.27
N LEU A 280 12.10 -21.43 8.46
CA LEU A 280 12.39 -21.35 7.03
C LEU A 280 13.76 -20.71 6.75
N LEU A 281 14.14 -19.70 7.51
CA LEU A 281 15.44 -19.04 7.39
C LEU A 281 16.58 -20.00 7.78
N LEU A 282 16.44 -20.74 8.88
CA LEU A 282 17.42 -21.70 9.36
C LEU A 282 17.70 -22.85 8.38
N LYS A 283 16.78 -23.15 7.48
CA LYS A 283 16.99 -24.16 6.41
C LYS A 283 18.04 -23.74 5.38
N ASN A 284 18.39 -22.46 5.34
CA ASN A 284 19.43 -21.94 4.46
C ASN A 284 20.39 -21.03 5.24
N PRO A 285 21.51 -21.55 5.73
CA PRO A 285 22.45 -20.77 6.53
C PRO A 285 22.92 -19.47 5.86
N LYS A 286 23.07 -19.45 4.53
CA LYS A 286 23.46 -18.24 3.78
C LYS A 286 22.46 -17.10 3.91
N TRP A 287 21.21 -17.39 4.22
CA TRP A 287 20.21 -16.34 4.45
C TRP A 287 20.38 -15.69 5.81
N MET A 288 20.83 -16.47 6.81
CA MET A 288 21.05 -15.96 8.17
C MET A 288 22.09 -14.84 8.20
N ASP A 289 23.11 -14.90 7.34
CA ASP A 289 24.16 -13.88 7.25
C ASP A 289 23.65 -12.52 6.75
N ARG A 290 22.45 -12.49 6.16
CA ARG A 290 21.81 -11.30 5.58
C ARG A 290 20.64 -10.77 6.40
N VAL A 291 20.31 -11.41 7.52
CA VAL A 291 19.14 -11.09 8.33
C VAL A 291 19.55 -10.56 9.69
N ASP A 292 19.16 -9.35 10.00
CA ASP A 292 19.29 -8.76 11.34
C ASP A 292 18.12 -9.22 12.21
N ILE A 293 18.33 -10.19 13.07
CA ILE A 293 17.30 -10.68 13.98
C ILE A 293 17.22 -9.74 15.19
N THR A 294 16.00 -9.30 15.50
CA THR A 294 15.73 -8.45 16.65
C THR A 294 14.61 -9.03 17.51
N SER A 295 14.73 -8.89 18.82
CA SER A 295 13.69 -9.21 19.78
C SER A 295 13.52 -8.08 20.78
N SER A 296 12.29 -7.88 21.25
CA SER A 296 11.97 -6.80 22.17
C SER A 296 12.53 -7.09 23.57
N THR A 297 13.28 -6.14 24.13
CA THR A 297 13.77 -6.18 25.51
C THR A 297 12.81 -5.51 26.50
N HIS A 298 11.62 -5.09 26.06
CA HIS A 298 10.64 -4.44 26.94
C HIS A 298 10.16 -5.42 28.02
N PRO A 299 10.06 -4.98 29.31
CA PRO A 299 9.68 -5.85 30.43
C PRO A 299 8.37 -6.62 30.23
N SER A 300 7.38 -6.02 29.57
CA SER A 300 6.11 -6.69 29.26
C SER A 300 6.24 -7.86 28.27
N ARG A 301 7.40 -8.04 27.65
CA ARG A 301 7.72 -9.11 26.68
C ARG A 301 8.89 -9.99 27.13
N SER A 302 9.16 -10.03 28.41
CA SER A 302 10.27 -10.85 28.97
C SER A 302 10.18 -12.31 28.57
N LYS A 303 8.99 -12.91 28.59
CA LYS A 303 8.77 -14.30 28.12
C LYS A 303 9.11 -14.50 26.66
N ASP A 304 8.77 -13.57 25.78
CA ASP A 304 9.18 -13.63 24.38
C ASP A 304 10.69 -13.61 24.25
N PHE A 305 11.35 -12.73 25.00
CA PHE A 305 12.80 -12.61 25.01
C PHE A 305 13.51 -13.88 25.52
N GLU A 306 13.00 -14.50 26.59
CA GLU A 306 13.50 -15.79 27.12
C GLU A 306 13.43 -16.88 26.05
N ILE A 307 12.25 -17.03 25.40
CA ILE A 307 12.08 -18.02 24.32
C ILE A 307 13.06 -17.78 23.16
N VAL A 308 13.24 -16.51 22.76
CA VAL A 308 14.18 -16.18 21.68
C VAL A 308 15.62 -16.50 22.08
N THR A 309 15.98 -16.26 23.34
CA THR A 309 17.30 -16.61 23.87
C THR A 309 17.56 -18.13 23.83
N GLU A 310 16.58 -18.94 24.24
CA GLU A 310 16.67 -20.40 24.14
C GLU A 310 16.79 -20.87 22.69
N LEU A 311 16.01 -20.28 21.76
CA LEU A 311 16.10 -20.58 20.34
C LEU A 311 17.47 -20.22 19.77
N ALA A 312 18.01 -19.06 20.14
CA ALA A 312 19.33 -18.60 19.70
C ALA A 312 20.44 -19.57 20.15
N GLN A 313 20.39 -20.01 21.39
CA GLN A 313 21.32 -21.00 21.91
C GLN A 313 21.17 -22.36 21.20
N LYS A 314 19.92 -22.82 21.01
CA LYS A 314 19.65 -24.13 20.41
C LYS A 314 20.04 -24.21 18.93
N PHE A 315 19.85 -23.13 18.18
CA PHE A 315 20.06 -23.10 16.74
C PHE A 315 21.29 -22.28 16.32
N ASN A 316 22.06 -21.80 17.28
CA ASN A 316 23.33 -21.10 17.10
C ASN A 316 23.22 -19.91 16.16
N PHE A 317 22.34 -18.94 16.49
CA PHE A 317 22.24 -17.67 15.81
C PHE A 317 22.33 -16.50 16.79
N GLU A 318 22.73 -15.35 16.28
CA GLU A 318 22.82 -14.12 17.06
C GLU A 318 21.59 -13.23 16.83
N PHE A 319 21.20 -12.47 17.85
CA PHE A 319 20.11 -11.51 17.75
C PHE A 319 20.42 -10.27 18.60
N ASN A 320 19.75 -9.15 18.30
CA ASN A 320 19.98 -7.85 18.93
C ASN A 320 21.44 -7.39 18.84
N ASN A 321 22.17 -7.76 17.80
CA ASN A 321 23.54 -7.33 17.59
C ASN A 321 23.58 -5.82 17.35
N SER A 322 24.01 -5.09 18.35
CA SER A 322 24.00 -3.64 18.44
C SER A 322 24.99 -2.90 17.55
N ASN A 323 25.88 -3.61 16.85
CA ASN A 323 26.86 -2.99 15.94
C ASN A 323 26.20 -2.28 14.74
N GLN A 324 24.89 -2.34 14.66
CA GLN A 324 24.08 -1.68 13.65
C GLN A 324 22.84 -1.03 14.27
N SER A 325 22.93 -0.59 15.53
CA SER A 325 22.00 0.40 15.99
C SER A 325 22.06 1.51 14.95
N PHE A 326 21.02 1.59 14.09
CA PHE A 326 20.70 2.91 13.60
C PHE A 326 20.64 3.74 14.86
N ASP A 327 21.64 4.60 15.04
CA ASP A 327 21.60 5.61 16.08
C ASP A 327 20.22 6.25 15.92
N ARG A 328 19.25 5.73 16.67
CA ARG A 328 18.20 6.58 17.17
C ARG A 328 18.96 7.54 18.05
N LYS A 329 19.55 8.57 17.46
CA LYS A 329 19.58 9.83 18.15
C LYS A 329 18.14 10.00 18.57
N GLU A 330 17.87 9.60 19.81
CA GLU A 330 16.69 10.06 20.50
C GLU A 330 16.77 11.55 20.29
N GLU A 331 15.99 12.06 19.35
CA GLU A 331 15.68 13.47 19.30
C GLU A 331 14.86 13.71 20.58
N THR A 332 15.58 13.75 21.68
CA THR A 332 15.11 14.23 22.96
C THR A 332 14.65 15.65 22.71
N GLY A 333 13.36 15.83 22.49
CA GLY A 333 12.76 17.14 22.29
C GLY A 333 11.93 17.29 21.01
N ILE A 334 10.97 16.38 20.81
CA ILE A 334 9.92 16.64 19.80
C ILE A 334 9.10 17.84 20.30
N SER A 335 9.18 18.96 19.58
CA SER A 335 8.41 20.14 19.98
C SER A 335 6.90 19.82 19.99
N PRO A 336 6.11 20.34 20.94
CA PRO A 336 4.65 20.13 20.97
C PRO A 336 3.95 20.49 19.65
N ILE A 337 4.45 21.50 18.95
CA ILE A 337 3.94 21.92 17.63
C ILE A 337 4.15 20.80 16.60
N ARG A 338 5.30 20.15 16.61
CA ARG A 338 5.61 19.03 15.70
C ARG A 338 4.71 17.83 15.98
N VAL A 339 4.45 17.53 17.24
CA VAL A 339 3.53 16.47 17.67
C VAL A 339 2.11 16.79 17.20
N THR A 340 1.62 18.00 17.44
CA THR A 340 0.26 18.41 17.05
C THR A 340 0.08 18.38 15.53
N ASN A 341 1.06 18.88 14.76
CA ASN A 341 1.01 18.84 13.31
C ASN A 341 1.08 17.40 12.79
N SER A 342 1.92 16.57 13.39
CA SER A 342 2.04 15.16 13.05
C SER A 342 0.76 14.39 13.35
N PHE A 343 0.13 14.66 14.47
CA PHE A 343 -1.15 14.06 14.85
C PHE A 343 -2.27 14.46 13.87
N GLY A 344 -2.37 15.73 13.53
CA GLY A 344 -3.34 16.20 12.53
C GLY A 344 -3.12 15.58 11.15
N LEU A 345 -1.86 15.46 10.72
CA LEU A 345 -1.51 14.80 9.47
C LEU A 345 -1.81 13.29 9.52
N TRP A 346 -1.54 12.63 10.64
CA TRP A 346 -1.86 11.22 10.83
C TRP A 346 -3.37 10.97 10.74
N VAL A 347 -4.18 11.74 11.45
CA VAL A 347 -5.65 11.61 11.39
C VAL A 347 -6.15 11.81 9.97
N LEU A 348 -5.63 12.80 9.26
CA LEU A 348 -6.06 13.12 7.88
C LEU A 348 -5.52 12.13 6.85
N ALA A 349 -4.31 11.63 7.02
CA ALA A 349 -3.68 10.73 6.07
C ALA A 349 -4.16 9.29 6.23
N SER A 350 -4.21 8.80 7.46
CA SER A 350 -4.54 7.42 7.78
C SER A 350 -6.00 7.23 8.17
N MET A 351 -6.76 8.32 8.32
CA MET A 351 -8.12 8.30 8.86
C MET A 351 -8.21 7.62 10.25
N GLY A 352 -7.12 7.65 10.99
CA GLY A 352 -7.01 6.98 12.29
C GLY A 352 -6.88 5.45 12.22
N LEU A 353 -6.62 4.89 11.03
CA LEU A 353 -6.53 3.43 10.83
C LEU A 353 -5.23 2.82 11.34
N PHE A 354 -4.15 3.61 11.35
CA PHE A 354 -2.84 3.13 11.73
C PHE A 354 -2.42 3.75 13.06
N ASP A 355 -1.67 2.99 13.85
CA ASP A 355 -1.09 3.47 15.09
C ASP A 355 -0.22 4.71 14.84
N MET A 356 -0.24 5.66 15.77
CA MET A 356 0.57 6.88 15.71
C MET A 356 2.08 6.61 15.57
N MET A 357 2.54 5.45 15.95
CA MET A 357 3.94 5.02 15.79
C MET A 357 4.42 5.06 14.34
N TYR A 358 3.54 4.94 13.37
CA TYR A 358 3.89 5.01 11.95
C TYR A 358 4.24 6.43 11.46
N LEU A 359 3.82 7.46 12.17
CA LEU A 359 4.20 8.84 11.85
C LEU A 359 5.70 9.10 11.95
N TYR A 360 6.36 8.45 12.89
CA TYR A 360 7.79 8.60 13.11
C TYR A 360 8.63 7.81 12.11
N ARG A 361 8.06 6.81 11.46
CA ARG A 361 8.75 5.94 10.49
C ARG A 361 8.80 6.49 9.06
N SER A 362 8.01 7.51 8.74
CA SER A 362 7.90 8.04 7.37
C SER A 362 9.09 8.90 6.91
N TYR A 363 10.14 9.05 7.72
CA TYR A 363 11.24 9.98 7.48
C TYR A 363 12.61 9.34 7.26
N TRP A 364 12.67 8.04 6.97
CA TRP A 364 13.97 7.38 6.85
C TRP A 364 14.50 7.47 5.42
N PRO A 365 15.53 8.28 5.16
CA PRO A 365 16.36 8.09 3.98
C PRO A 365 17.27 6.91 4.29
N SER A 366 16.95 5.73 3.84
CA SER A 366 17.74 4.58 4.18
C SER A 366 17.82 3.64 2.99
N PRO A 367 18.88 2.84 2.88
CA PRO A 367 18.89 1.71 1.95
C PRO A 367 17.61 0.91 2.14
N VAL A 368 17.16 0.28 1.09
CA VAL A 368 15.92 -0.49 1.12
C VAL A 368 16.01 -1.53 2.25
N VAL A 369 15.20 -1.36 3.27
CA VAL A 369 15.12 -2.27 4.41
C VAL A 369 13.79 -3.00 4.32
N ILE A 370 13.82 -4.32 4.27
CA ILE A 370 12.64 -5.17 4.37
C ILE A 370 12.49 -5.59 5.83
N GLU A 371 11.37 -5.21 6.42
CA GLU A 371 11.00 -5.70 7.74
C GLU A 371 10.14 -6.97 7.58
N MET A 372 10.62 -8.08 8.13
CA MET A 372 9.88 -9.34 8.22
C MET A 372 9.33 -9.50 9.64
N GLY A 373 8.10 -9.94 9.75
CA GLY A 373 7.44 -10.22 11.03
C GLY A 373 6.27 -11.17 10.87
N GLY A 374 5.80 -11.73 11.97
CA GLY A 374 4.68 -12.67 12.00
C GLY A 374 3.29 -12.00 11.96
N HIS A 375 3.20 -10.76 11.50
CA HIS A 375 1.92 -10.05 11.44
C HIS A 375 0.98 -10.68 10.39
N GLY A 376 -0.30 -10.77 10.70
CA GLY A 376 -1.34 -11.31 9.81
C GLY A 376 -1.55 -12.82 9.93
N ALA A 377 -0.72 -13.54 10.64
CA ALA A 377 -0.89 -14.98 10.85
C ALA A 377 -2.08 -15.31 11.78
N GLU A 378 -2.62 -14.33 12.48
CA GLU A 378 -3.85 -14.44 13.25
C GLU A 378 -5.03 -14.93 12.38
N ILE A 379 -5.03 -14.59 11.10
CA ILE A 379 -6.03 -15.06 10.13
C ILE A 379 -5.90 -16.59 9.95
N ILE A 380 -4.67 -17.09 9.88
CA ILE A 380 -4.39 -18.52 9.68
C ILE A 380 -4.68 -19.32 10.96
N LYS A 381 -4.47 -18.73 12.13
CA LYS A 381 -4.72 -19.38 13.43
C LYS A 381 -6.20 -19.58 13.73
N GLY A 382 -7.11 -19.05 12.91
CA GLY A 382 -8.52 -19.16 13.15
C GLY A 382 -9.03 -18.36 14.36
N THR A 383 -8.25 -17.39 14.87
CA THR A 383 -8.65 -16.51 15.98
C THR A 383 -9.94 -15.76 15.65
N PHE A 384 -10.22 -15.61 14.35
CA PHE A 384 -11.47 -15.03 13.84
C PHE A 384 -12.42 -16.05 13.23
N SER A 385 -12.04 -17.33 13.12
CA SER A 385 -12.80 -18.35 12.37
C SER A 385 -13.79 -19.12 13.22
N GLU A 386 -13.61 -19.18 14.53
CA GLU A 386 -14.52 -19.90 15.43
C GLU A 386 -15.79 -19.11 15.74
N THR A 387 -15.75 -17.80 15.57
CA THR A 387 -16.97 -16.99 15.63
C THR A 387 -17.61 -17.00 14.26
N LYS A 388 -18.45 -17.99 13.99
CA LYS A 388 -19.27 -17.99 12.77
C LYS A 388 -19.97 -16.65 12.68
N LEU A 389 -20.00 -16.04 11.50
CA LEU A 389 -20.70 -14.76 11.27
C LEU A 389 -22.16 -14.83 11.78
N THR A 390 -22.74 -16.03 11.79
CA THR A 390 -24.02 -16.36 12.39
C THR A 390 -24.06 -16.15 13.91
N ASP A 391 -22.96 -16.34 14.62
CA ASP A 391 -22.92 -16.20 16.08
C ASP A 391 -22.78 -14.72 16.47
N ILE A 392 -22.15 -13.90 15.62
CA ILE A 392 -22.10 -12.44 15.78
C ILE A 392 -23.48 -11.83 15.54
N LEU A 393 -24.24 -12.33 14.59
CA LEU A 393 -25.59 -11.84 14.27
C LEU A 393 -26.64 -12.28 15.31
N HIS A 394 -26.33 -13.25 16.15
CA HIS A 394 -27.18 -13.72 17.23
C HIS A 394 -26.87 -13.17 18.62
N ILE A 395 -25.91 -12.24 18.75
CA ILE A 395 -25.72 -11.51 20.00
C ILE A 395 -26.96 -10.65 20.23
N ARG A 396 -27.96 -11.23 20.91
CA ARG A 396 -29.08 -10.45 21.46
C ARG A 396 -28.52 -9.43 22.44
N PRO A 397 -28.94 -8.17 22.37
CA PRO A 397 -28.60 -7.23 23.45
C PRO A 397 -29.11 -7.83 24.76
N ARG A 398 -28.20 -8.07 25.68
CA ARG A 398 -28.58 -8.38 27.07
C ARG A 398 -29.37 -7.18 27.60
N ARG A 399 -30.63 -7.43 27.95
CA ARG A 399 -31.49 -6.48 28.64
C ARG A 399 -30.92 -6.12 30.01
#